data_2662582a11d0a46272f49c0b7a424fb3
#
_entry.id   2662582a11d0a46272f49c0b7a424fb3
#
_cell.length_a   1.000
_cell.length_b   1.000
_cell.length_c   1.000
_cell.angle_alpha   90.00
_cell.angle_beta   90.00
_cell.angle_gamma   90.00
#
_symmetry.space_group_name_H-M   'P 1'
#
loop_
_entity.id
_entity.type
_entity.pdbx_description
1 polymer ?
#
loop_
_entity_poly.entity_id
_entity_poly.type
_entity_poly.pdbx_seq_one_letter_code
_entity_poly.pdbx_strand_id
1 'polypeptide(L)'
;MTGEQLIPASQQDTWTALNDPDVLKACVPGCESITLVNPNEYQVLMTARVGPVSAKFRGRLSLSDIKPPHSYSLAFEGQGGAAGFAKGGAQVKLVPQGEQTRLIYDVKANVGGKLAQIGSRLVDAAAKKVADEFFKNFNDRMSSSEDETVVMHPEPAHGHGGTETSTAAMPTVSNTTLIFFAAGSLVVFVVALVTLLG
;
A
#
# COMPACT_ATOMS: atom_id res chain seq x y z
N MET A 1 13.93 8.63 -8.89
CA MET A 1 14.40 7.32 -8.35
C MET A 1 13.58 6.21 -8.98
N THR A 2 14.26 5.19 -9.52
CA THR A 2 13.61 4.02 -10.09
C THR A 2 14.07 2.80 -9.33
N GLY A 3 13.18 1.84 -9.11
CA GLY A 3 13.51 0.58 -8.45
C GLY A 3 12.57 -0.55 -8.85
N GLU A 4 12.93 -1.76 -8.45
CA GLU A 4 12.08 -2.94 -8.61
C GLU A 4 12.18 -3.85 -7.40
N GLN A 5 11.10 -4.61 -7.16
CA GLN A 5 11.00 -5.58 -6.07
C GLN A 5 10.26 -6.81 -6.54
N LEU A 6 10.70 -7.96 -6.08
CA LEU A 6 9.97 -9.22 -6.26
C LEU A 6 9.07 -9.43 -5.05
N ILE A 7 7.79 -9.57 -5.30
CA ILE A 7 6.76 -9.78 -4.27
C ILE A 7 6.34 -11.26 -4.31
N PRO A 8 6.39 -11.98 -3.19
CA PRO A 8 6.04 -13.41 -3.12
C PRO A 8 4.51 -13.60 -3.09
N ALA A 9 3.82 -13.12 -4.11
CA ALA A 9 2.39 -13.28 -4.27
C ALA A 9 1.97 -13.01 -5.72
N SER A 10 0.77 -13.49 -6.10
CA SER A 10 0.20 -13.27 -7.42
C SER A 10 0.02 -11.78 -7.72
N GLN A 11 -0.08 -11.42 -9.00
CA GLN A 11 -0.32 -10.04 -9.43
C GLN A 11 -1.62 -9.48 -8.83
N GLN A 12 -2.67 -10.30 -8.75
CA GLN A 12 -3.96 -9.89 -8.20
C GLN A 12 -3.88 -9.66 -6.69
N ASP A 13 -3.22 -10.55 -5.95
CA ASP A 13 -3.08 -10.42 -4.49
C ASP A 13 -2.16 -9.24 -4.13
N THR A 14 -1.07 -9.08 -4.87
CA THR A 14 -0.19 -7.90 -4.77
C THR A 14 -0.97 -6.62 -5.01
N TRP A 15 -1.79 -6.57 -6.07
CA TRP A 15 -2.66 -5.43 -6.35
C TRP A 15 -3.62 -5.15 -5.20
N THR A 16 -4.31 -6.17 -4.70
CA THR A 16 -5.27 -6.05 -3.60
C THR A 16 -4.60 -5.52 -2.34
N ALA A 17 -3.47 -6.09 -1.95
CA ALA A 17 -2.72 -5.66 -0.77
C ALA A 17 -2.17 -4.23 -0.88
N LEU A 18 -1.67 -3.84 -2.05
CA LEU A 18 -1.25 -2.45 -2.32
C LEU A 18 -2.41 -1.45 -2.29
N ASN A 19 -3.66 -1.94 -2.37
CA ASN A 19 -4.87 -1.15 -2.34
C ASN A 19 -5.61 -1.21 -0.99
N ASP A 20 -5.05 -1.88 -0.01
CA ASP A 20 -5.61 -2.00 1.35
C ASP A 20 -4.94 -0.99 2.30
N PRO A 21 -5.67 0.02 2.83
CA PRO A 21 -5.12 1.00 3.75
C PRO A 21 -4.54 0.42 5.03
N ASP A 22 -5.10 -0.69 5.54
CA ASP A 22 -4.63 -1.33 6.77
C ASP A 22 -3.31 -2.09 6.53
N VAL A 23 -3.20 -2.79 5.40
CA VAL A 23 -1.94 -3.40 4.95
C VAL A 23 -0.86 -2.34 4.81
N LEU A 24 -1.17 -1.25 4.10
CA LEU A 24 -0.23 -0.17 3.86
C LEU A 24 0.20 0.52 5.14
N LYS A 25 -0.74 0.83 6.03
CA LYS A 25 -0.46 1.43 7.34
C LYS A 25 0.49 0.56 8.16
N ALA A 26 0.30 -0.76 8.13
CA ALA A 26 1.17 -1.70 8.85
C ALA A 26 2.58 -1.80 8.26
N CYS A 27 2.71 -1.66 6.93
CA CYS A 27 3.99 -1.80 6.24
C CYS A 27 4.83 -0.51 6.22
N VAL A 28 4.18 0.66 6.30
CA VAL A 28 4.85 1.96 6.18
C VAL A 28 5.49 2.40 7.50
N PRO A 29 6.82 2.56 7.57
CA PRO A 29 7.48 3.01 8.79
C PRO A 29 7.01 4.39 9.24
N GLY A 30 6.62 4.51 10.51
CA GLY A 30 6.16 5.77 11.09
C GLY A 30 4.77 6.25 10.66
N CYS A 31 4.01 5.44 9.94
CA CYS A 31 2.64 5.76 9.59
C CYS A 31 1.71 5.72 10.80
N GLU A 32 0.98 6.82 11.04
CA GLU A 32 0.00 6.93 12.10
C GLU A 32 -1.41 6.66 11.60
N SER A 33 -1.77 7.20 10.42
CA SER A 33 -3.06 6.96 9.80
C SER A 33 -3.03 7.14 8.29
N ILE A 34 -3.92 6.38 7.63
CA ILE A 34 -4.25 6.48 6.22
C ILE A 34 -5.76 6.47 6.14
N THR A 35 -6.33 7.48 5.50
CA THR A 35 -7.78 7.64 5.39
C THR A 35 -8.15 7.99 3.96
N LEU A 36 -9.06 7.22 3.37
CA LEU A 36 -9.68 7.54 2.10
C LEU A 36 -10.64 8.72 2.29
N VAL A 37 -10.40 9.83 1.60
CA VAL A 37 -11.21 11.05 1.71
C VAL A 37 -12.10 11.26 0.50
N ASN A 38 -11.68 10.78 -0.66
CA ASN A 38 -12.45 10.76 -1.91
C ASN A 38 -12.09 9.51 -2.70
N PRO A 39 -12.86 9.09 -3.71
CA PRO A 39 -12.43 8.06 -4.63
C PRO A 39 -11.03 8.38 -5.17
N ASN A 40 -10.09 7.46 -4.99
CA ASN A 40 -8.68 7.61 -5.40
C ASN A 40 -7.88 8.74 -4.71
N GLU A 41 -8.36 9.27 -3.58
CA GLU A 41 -7.65 10.29 -2.80
C GLU A 41 -7.53 9.89 -1.33
N TYR A 42 -6.30 9.93 -0.81
CA TYR A 42 -5.97 9.55 0.57
C TYR A 42 -5.36 10.70 1.33
N GLN A 43 -5.68 10.77 2.60
CA GLN A 43 -4.98 11.58 3.58
C GLN A 43 -4.10 10.68 4.44
N VAL A 44 -2.83 11.07 4.60
CA VAL A 44 -1.82 10.32 5.34
C VAL A 44 -1.24 11.17 6.44
N LEU A 45 -1.12 10.60 7.62
CA LEU A 45 -0.40 11.19 8.75
C LEU A 45 0.74 10.25 9.13
N MET A 46 1.96 10.77 9.13
CA MET A 46 3.15 9.99 9.48
C MET A 46 4.22 10.81 10.16
N THR A 47 5.04 10.16 10.96
CA THR A 47 6.26 10.73 11.52
C THR A 47 7.46 10.19 10.75
N ALA A 48 8.23 11.09 10.12
CA ALA A 48 9.46 10.74 9.41
C ALA A 48 10.68 11.38 10.04
N ARG A 49 11.80 10.65 9.99
CA ARG A 49 13.12 11.12 10.44
C ARG A 49 14.13 11.03 9.32
N VAL A 50 14.76 12.17 9.01
CA VAL A 50 15.77 12.29 7.96
C VAL A 50 16.99 13.00 8.52
N GLY A 51 18.04 12.26 8.79
CA GLY A 51 19.21 12.77 9.49
C GLY A 51 18.83 13.43 10.81
N PRO A 52 19.17 14.71 11.03
CA PRO A 52 18.84 15.46 12.23
C PRO A 52 17.39 15.97 12.26
N VAL A 53 16.67 15.92 11.16
CA VAL A 53 15.29 16.40 11.05
C VAL A 53 14.31 15.29 11.37
N SER A 54 13.45 15.51 12.35
CA SER A 54 12.31 14.64 12.66
C SER A 54 11.05 15.48 12.71
N ALA A 55 10.02 15.09 11.96
CA ALA A 55 8.78 15.84 11.90
C ALA A 55 7.57 14.92 11.61
N LYS A 56 6.41 15.44 11.99
CA LYS A 56 5.12 14.88 11.62
C LYS A 56 4.67 15.51 10.31
N PHE A 57 4.40 14.66 9.31
CA PHE A 57 3.94 15.08 7.99
C PHE A 57 2.46 14.75 7.81
N ARG A 58 1.74 15.70 7.26
CA ARG A 58 0.39 15.49 6.72
C ARG A 58 0.48 15.47 5.21
N GLY A 59 0.10 14.34 4.62
CA GLY A 59 0.17 14.12 3.18
C GLY A 59 -1.20 13.94 2.56
N ARG A 60 -1.30 14.38 1.31
CA ARG A 60 -2.38 14.04 0.40
C ARG A 60 -1.80 13.25 -0.76
N LEU A 61 -2.56 12.26 -1.20
CA LEU A 61 -2.18 11.35 -2.26
C LEU A 61 -3.36 11.13 -3.18
N SER A 62 -3.15 11.25 -4.49
CA SER A 62 -4.18 11.08 -5.51
C SER A 62 -3.71 10.06 -6.56
N LEU A 63 -4.60 9.12 -6.91
CA LEU A 63 -4.36 8.11 -7.95
C LEU A 63 -4.92 8.54 -9.29
N SER A 64 -4.22 8.18 -10.35
CA SER A 64 -4.65 8.34 -11.74
C SER A 64 -4.17 7.18 -12.61
N ASP A 65 -4.62 7.13 -13.86
CA ASP A 65 -4.24 6.11 -14.85
C ASP A 65 -4.35 4.67 -14.34
N ILE A 66 -5.35 4.41 -13.51
CA ILE A 66 -5.54 3.12 -12.83
C ILE A 66 -5.94 2.05 -13.85
N LYS A 67 -5.11 1.02 -13.98
CA LYS A 67 -5.30 -0.15 -14.87
C LYS A 67 -5.12 -1.44 -14.07
N PRO A 68 -6.14 -1.90 -13.36
CA PRO A 68 -6.05 -3.12 -12.55
C PRO A 68 -5.82 -4.37 -13.38
N PRO A 69 -5.03 -5.33 -12.91
CA PRO A 69 -4.10 -5.27 -11.79
C PRO A 69 -2.67 -4.84 -12.20
N HIS A 70 -2.52 -4.07 -13.28
CA HIS A 70 -1.25 -3.89 -13.99
C HIS A 70 -0.47 -2.65 -13.58
N SER A 71 -1.13 -1.50 -13.44
CA SER A 71 -0.42 -0.24 -13.21
C SER A 71 -1.31 0.89 -12.72
N TYR A 72 -0.69 1.89 -12.10
CA TYR A 72 -1.30 3.17 -11.77
C TYR A 72 -0.23 4.28 -11.69
N SER A 73 -0.68 5.52 -11.83
CA SER A 73 0.08 6.73 -11.52
C SER A 73 -0.43 7.34 -10.22
N LEU A 74 0.43 8.07 -9.54
CA LEU A 74 0.04 8.81 -8.35
C LEU A 74 0.72 10.18 -8.29
N ALA A 75 0.02 11.13 -7.70
CA ALA A 75 0.56 12.41 -7.27
C ALA A 75 0.47 12.51 -5.75
N PHE A 76 1.43 13.14 -5.14
CA PHE A 76 1.48 13.31 -3.69
C PHE A 76 1.99 14.69 -3.29
N GLU A 77 1.50 15.15 -2.13
CA GLU A 77 1.94 16.36 -1.48
C GLU A 77 1.95 16.14 0.04
N GLY A 78 3.02 16.55 0.72
CA GLY A 78 3.18 16.44 2.17
C GLY A 78 3.69 17.74 2.79
N GLN A 79 3.17 18.07 3.97
CA GLN A 79 3.54 19.26 4.73
C GLN A 79 4.06 18.83 6.11
N GLY A 80 5.29 19.23 6.45
CA GLY A 80 5.97 18.93 7.71
C GLY A 80 6.16 20.16 8.61
N GLY A 81 5.39 21.22 8.40
CA GLY A 81 5.50 22.46 9.16
C GLY A 81 6.89 23.10 9.03
N ALA A 82 7.58 23.26 10.16
CA ALA A 82 8.93 23.84 10.18
C ALA A 82 10.00 22.98 9.49
N ALA A 83 9.74 21.70 9.26
CA ALA A 83 10.63 20.81 8.50
C ALA A 83 10.60 21.11 7.00
N GLY A 84 9.48 21.62 6.51
CA GLY A 84 9.30 21.93 5.10
C GLY A 84 8.17 21.14 4.44
N PHE A 85 8.27 20.97 3.16
CA PHE A 85 7.26 20.30 2.35
C PHE A 85 7.88 19.32 1.35
N ALA A 86 7.00 18.54 0.79
CA ALA A 86 7.31 17.47 -0.10
C ALA A 86 6.21 17.29 -1.17
N LYS A 87 6.53 17.25 -2.48
CA LYS A 87 5.56 17.02 -3.56
C LYS A 87 6.16 16.31 -4.75
N GLY A 88 5.37 15.50 -5.43
CA GLY A 88 5.86 14.78 -6.60
C GLY A 88 4.84 13.82 -7.18
N GLY A 89 5.34 12.86 -7.93
CA GLY A 89 4.54 11.81 -8.52
C GLY A 89 5.34 10.54 -8.74
N ALA A 90 4.61 9.46 -8.97
CA ALA A 90 5.22 8.19 -9.29
C ALA A 90 4.34 7.35 -10.21
N GLN A 91 4.98 6.38 -10.84
CA GLN A 91 4.34 5.33 -11.62
C GLN A 91 4.68 3.97 -11.02
N VAL A 92 3.68 3.12 -10.91
CA VAL A 92 3.83 1.73 -10.45
C VAL A 92 3.33 0.79 -11.51
N LYS A 93 4.10 -0.28 -11.75
CA LYS A 93 3.76 -1.34 -12.68
C LYS A 93 3.98 -2.68 -12.03
N LEU A 94 3.01 -3.57 -12.16
CA LEU A 94 3.08 -4.96 -11.70
C LEU A 94 3.20 -5.89 -12.91
N VAL A 95 4.20 -6.75 -12.91
CA VAL A 95 4.46 -7.72 -13.97
C VAL A 95 4.45 -9.12 -13.35
N PRO A 96 3.54 -10.01 -13.78
CA PRO A 96 3.48 -11.36 -13.24
C PRO A 96 4.76 -12.15 -13.57
N GLN A 97 5.25 -12.94 -12.62
CA GLN A 97 6.38 -13.85 -12.75
C GLN A 97 6.07 -15.21 -12.11
N GLY A 98 5.27 -16.03 -12.79
CA GLY A 98 4.72 -17.25 -12.21
C GLY A 98 3.77 -16.93 -11.06
N GLU A 99 4.04 -17.49 -9.88
CA GLU A 99 3.28 -17.23 -8.65
C GLU A 99 3.69 -15.93 -7.94
N GLN A 100 4.74 -15.27 -8.43
CA GLN A 100 5.25 -14.02 -7.87
C GLN A 100 4.95 -12.83 -8.77
N THR A 101 5.17 -11.63 -8.25
CA THR A 101 4.98 -10.37 -8.98
C THR A 101 6.22 -9.50 -8.90
N ARG A 102 6.72 -9.05 -10.06
CA ARG A 102 7.72 -8.00 -10.12
C ARG A 102 7.03 -6.65 -10.11
N LEU A 103 7.21 -5.90 -9.04
CA LEU A 103 6.78 -4.53 -8.88
C LEU A 103 7.90 -3.60 -9.34
N ILE A 104 7.60 -2.71 -10.28
CA ILE A 104 8.53 -1.71 -10.83
C ILE A 104 7.95 -0.34 -10.51
N TYR A 105 8.80 0.58 -10.02
CA TYR A 105 8.36 1.94 -9.72
C TYR A 105 9.36 3.00 -10.23
N ASP A 106 8.82 4.13 -10.66
CA ASP A 106 9.59 5.35 -10.95
C ASP A 106 8.99 6.52 -10.17
N VAL A 107 9.83 7.26 -9.45
CA VAL A 107 9.41 8.36 -8.57
C VAL A 107 10.18 9.62 -8.89
N LYS A 108 9.48 10.74 -9.00
CA LYS A 108 10.02 12.09 -9.12
C LYS A 108 9.45 12.97 -8.03
N ALA A 109 10.33 13.68 -7.36
CA ALA A 109 9.95 14.44 -6.19
C ALA A 109 10.75 15.72 -6.01
N ASN A 110 10.15 16.70 -5.33
CA ASN A 110 10.75 17.96 -4.96
C ASN A 110 10.53 18.24 -3.48
N VAL A 111 11.56 18.68 -2.80
CA VAL A 111 11.55 19.08 -1.39
C VAL A 111 11.83 20.55 -1.20
N GLY A 112 11.32 21.11 -0.10
CA GLY A 112 11.60 22.46 0.32
C GLY A 112 11.75 22.61 1.84
N GLY A 113 12.21 23.75 2.29
CA GLY A 113 12.41 24.04 3.71
C GLY A 113 13.69 23.45 4.28
N LYS A 114 13.67 23.10 5.57
CA LYS A 114 14.84 22.51 6.27
C LYS A 114 15.28 21.18 5.67
N LEU A 115 14.34 20.41 5.12
CA LEU A 115 14.64 19.17 4.44
C LEU A 115 15.58 19.38 3.24
N ALA A 116 15.34 20.40 2.42
CA ALA A 116 16.22 20.70 1.30
C ALA A 116 17.63 21.14 1.75
N GLN A 117 17.76 21.67 2.96
CA GLN A 117 19.04 22.16 3.51
C GLN A 117 19.96 21.04 4.03
N ILE A 118 19.44 19.86 4.35
CA ILE A 118 20.26 18.73 4.82
C ILE A 118 21.05 18.03 3.73
N GLY A 119 20.76 18.34 2.46
CA GLY A 119 21.47 17.83 1.29
C GLY A 119 20.91 16.51 0.74
N SER A 120 20.96 16.38 -0.57
CA SER A 120 20.34 15.26 -1.30
C SER A 120 20.84 13.90 -0.84
N ARG A 121 22.12 13.72 -0.56
CA ARG A 121 22.67 12.40 -0.15
C ARG A 121 22.04 11.83 1.11
N LEU A 122 21.78 12.66 2.14
CA LEU A 122 21.14 12.17 3.38
C LEU A 122 19.69 11.83 3.16
N VAL A 123 19.08 12.53 2.29
CA VAL A 123 17.70 12.36 1.92
C VAL A 123 17.51 11.12 1.06
N ASP A 124 18.36 10.90 0.02
CA ASP A 124 18.37 9.67 -0.77
C ASP A 124 18.60 8.42 0.09
N ALA A 125 19.53 8.51 1.04
CA ALA A 125 19.82 7.41 1.96
C ALA A 125 18.60 7.09 2.87
N ALA A 126 17.90 8.11 3.37
CA ALA A 126 16.69 7.92 4.15
C ALA A 126 15.56 7.34 3.28
N ALA A 127 15.44 7.79 2.04
CA ALA A 127 14.51 7.30 1.04
C ALA A 127 14.66 5.81 0.81
N LYS A 128 15.87 5.42 0.49
CA LYS A 128 16.19 4.02 0.26
C LYS A 128 15.87 3.17 1.49
N LYS A 129 16.26 3.63 2.67
CA LYS A 129 16.00 2.91 3.93
C LYS A 129 14.51 2.65 4.14
N VAL A 130 13.65 3.65 3.95
CA VAL A 130 12.20 3.48 4.14
C VAL A 130 11.59 2.60 3.05
N ALA A 131 12.06 2.69 1.82
CA ALA A 131 11.64 1.77 0.77
C ALA A 131 12.01 0.32 1.11
N ASP A 132 13.26 0.08 1.52
CA ASP A 132 13.75 -1.25 1.92
C ASP A 132 12.91 -1.81 3.10
N GLU A 133 12.64 -0.98 4.11
CA GLU A 133 11.86 -1.35 5.30
C GLU A 133 10.38 -1.61 4.95
N PHE A 134 9.80 -0.78 4.10
CA PHE A 134 8.45 -1.00 3.57
C PHE A 134 8.35 -2.33 2.83
N PHE A 135 9.21 -2.58 1.84
CA PHE A 135 9.16 -3.80 1.04
C PHE A 135 9.45 -5.05 1.86
N LYS A 136 10.33 -4.95 2.87
CA LYS A 136 10.52 -6.04 3.82
C LYS A 136 9.21 -6.39 4.54
N ASN A 137 8.57 -5.40 5.15
CA ASN A 137 7.32 -5.60 5.89
C ASN A 137 6.19 -6.10 4.98
N PHE A 138 6.14 -5.58 3.76
CA PHE A 138 5.14 -5.98 2.77
C PHE A 138 5.34 -7.44 2.33
N ASN A 139 6.58 -7.84 2.01
CA ASN A 139 6.89 -9.22 1.63
C ASN A 139 6.62 -10.20 2.78
N ASP A 140 7.01 -9.85 4.01
CA ASP A 140 6.74 -10.68 5.20
C ASP A 140 5.22 -10.93 5.35
N ARG A 141 4.41 -9.89 5.11
CA ARG A 141 2.95 -10.00 5.19
C ARG A 141 2.35 -10.82 4.04
N MET A 142 2.85 -10.66 2.82
CA MET A 142 2.37 -11.43 1.67
C MET A 142 2.69 -12.92 1.80
N SER A 143 3.86 -13.27 2.32
CA SER A 143 4.24 -14.67 2.59
C SER A 143 3.40 -15.32 3.68
N SER A 144 2.96 -14.56 4.69
CA SER A 144 2.15 -15.10 5.80
C SER A 144 0.70 -15.40 5.40
N SER A 145 0.22 -14.82 4.30
CA SER A 145 -1.16 -15.02 3.82
C SER A 145 -1.35 -16.37 3.10
N GLU A 146 -0.28 -17.06 2.72
CA GLU A 146 -0.34 -18.36 2.04
C GLU A 146 -0.50 -19.52 3.03
N ASP A 147 -0.15 -19.36 4.32
CA ASP A 147 -0.17 -20.44 5.32
C ASP A 147 -1.56 -20.69 5.96
N GLU A 148 -2.55 -19.81 5.78
CA GLU A 148 -3.87 -19.97 6.44
C GLU A 148 -4.90 -20.80 5.65
N THR A 149 -4.55 -21.37 4.49
CA THR A 149 -5.55 -22.04 3.63
C THR A 149 -5.57 -23.57 3.74
N VAL A 150 -4.87 -24.23 4.67
CA VAL A 150 -4.89 -25.69 4.82
C VAL A 150 -5.08 -26.13 6.26
N VAL A 151 -6.29 -25.99 6.80
CA VAL A 151 -6.80 -26.93 7.81
C VAL A 151 -8.26 -27.25 7.51
N MET A 152 -8.49 -28.05 6.50
CA MET A 152 -9.72 -28.82 6.40
C MET A 152 -9.66 -29.97 7.40
N HIS A 153 -10.37 -29.84 8.51
CA HIS A 153 -10.68 -30.97 9.37
C HIS A 153 -11.74 -31.81 8.65
N PRO A 154 -11.53 -33.12 8.43
CA PRO A 154 -12.61 -34.01 8.05
C PRO A 154 -13.42 -34.36 9.31
N GLU A 155 -14.65 -33.89 9.37
CA GLU A 155 -15.61 -34.28 10.37
C GLU A 155 -16.11 -35.75 10.08
N PRO A 156 -16.15 -36.64 11.07
CA PRO A 156 -16.65 -38.00 10.84
C PRO A 156 -18.19 -38.01 10.77
N ALA A 157 -18.68 -38.60 9.71
CA ALA A 157 -20.09 -38.86 9.47
C ALA A 157 -20.70 -39.76 10.58
N HIS A 158 -21.75 -39.28 11.27
CA HIS A 158 -22.76 -40.09 11.89
C HIS A 158 -24.13 -39.64 11.41
N GLY A 159 -24.78 -40.55 10.66
CA GLY A 159 -26.14 -40.40 10.19
C GLY A 159 -27.15 -40.53 11.33
N HIS A 160 -28.27 -39.82 11.22
CA HIS A 160 -29.61 -40.36 11.48
C HIS A 160 -30.64 -39.44 10.82
N GLY A 161 -31.63 -40.07 10.20
CA GLY A 161 -32.66 -39.49 9.40
C GLY A 161 -33.73 -38.70 10.22
N GLY A 162 -34.42 -37.82 9.50
CA GLY A 162 -35.59 -37.09 9.99
C GLY A 162 -36.10 -36.18 8.88
N THR A 163 -37.15 -36.67 8.22
CA THR A 163 -37.98 -35.94 7.26
C THR A 163 -38.69 -34.78 7.97
N GLU A 164 -38.66 -33.58 7.46
CA GLU A 164 -39.84 -32.68 7.42
C GLU A 164 -39.63 -31.49 6.51
N THR A 165 -40.65 -31.26 5.72
CA THR A 165 -40.97 -30.24 4.75
C THR A 165 -41.12 -28.87 5.41
N SER A 166 -40.55 -27.81 4.88
CA SER A 166 -41.28 -26.54 4.74
C SER A 166 -40.48 -25.42 4.07
N THR A 167 -41.05 -24.89 3.02
CA THR A 167 -41.21 -23.50 2.60
C THR A 167 -39.97 -22.63 2.32
N ALA A 168 -39.88 -22.28 1.04
CA ALA A 168 -39.02 -21.27 0.43
C ALA A 168 -38.99 -19.95 1.17
N ALA A 169 -37.78 -19.50 1.47
CA ALA A 169 -37.48 -18.09 1.65
C ALA A 169 -36.26 -17.76 0.77
N MET A 170 -36.47 -16.94 -0.24
CA MET A 170 -35.41 -16.39 -1.10
C MET A 170 -34.45 -15.57 -0.25
N PRO A 171 -33.14 -15.73 -0.37
CA PRO A 171 -32.21 -14.77 0.20
C PRO A 171 -32.21 -13.51 -0.67
N THR A 172 -32.56 -12.43 -0.05
CA THR A 172 -32.37 -11.06 -0.54
C THR A 172 -30.90 -10.88 -0.87
N VAL A 173 -30.61 -10.65 -2.15
CA VAL A 173 -29.27 -10.30 -2.62
C VAL A 173 -28.95 -8.92 -2.06
N SER A 174 -28.16 -8.89 -0.99
CA SER A 174 -27.56 -7.67 -0.48
C SER A 174 -26.54 -7.17 -1.49
N ASN A 175 -26.85 -6.02 -2.06
CA ASN A 175 -26.01 -5.25 -2.97
C ASN A 175 -24.78 -4.70 -2.23
N THR A 176 -23.78 -5.56 -2.00
CA THR A 176 -22.47 -5.14 -1.43
C THR A 176 -21.37 -5.48 -2.42
N THR A 177 -21.50 -4.98 -3.63
CA THR A 177 -20.46 -5.15 -4.66
C THR A 177 -20.26 -3.82 -5.38
N LEU A 178 -19.60 -2.86 -4.74
CA LEU A 178 -19.09 -1.65 -5.43
C LEU A 178 -18.26 -0.72 -4.51
N ILE A 179 -17.25 -1.22 -3.76
CA ILE A 179 -16.29 -0.34 -3.07
C ILE A 179 -14.90 -1.01 -3.00
N PHE A 180 -14.32 -1.42 -4.13
CA PHE A 180 -12.98 -2.01 -4.12
C PHE A 180 -12.08 -1.44 -5.23
N PHE A 181 -11.95 -0.12 -5.37
CA PHE A 181 -11.08 0.43 -6.40
C PHE A 181 -10.32 1.69 -5.98
N ALA A 182 -9.65 1.71 -4.85
CA ALA A 182 -9.01 2.98 -4.52
C ALA A 182 -7.72 3.00 -3.71
N ALA A 183 -7.05 1.90 -3.41
CA ALA A 183 -6.03 1.94 -2.35
C ALA A 183 -4.55 1.68 -2.74
N GLY A 184 -4.21 1.44 -3.99
CA GLY A 184 -2.86 0.98 -4.44
C GLY A 184 -1.68 1.94 -4.33
N SER A 185 -1.75 3.00 -3.56
CA SER A 185 -0.92 4.17 -3.79
C SER A 185 0.05 4.57 -2.70
N LEU A 186 0.00 3.94 -1.55
CA LEU A 186 0.78 4.41 -0.39
C LEU A 186 2.25 4.00 -0.41
N VAL A 187 2.58 2.87 -1.06
CA VAL A 187 3.97 2.42 -1.21
C VAL A 187 4.81 3.49 -1.86
N VAL A 188 4.26 4.07 -2.92
CA VAL A 188 4.95 5.12 -3.66
C VAL A 188 4.92 6.44 -2.92
N PHE A 189 3.88 6.70 -2.09
CA PHE A 189 3.88 7.89 -1.23
C PHE A 189 4.98 7.82 -0.18
N VAL A 190 5.26 6.67 0.40
CA VAL A 190 6.35 6.52 1.37
C VAL A 190 7.71 6.52 0.67
N VAL A 191 7.85 5.79 -0.41
CA VAL A 191 9.04 5.88 -1.27
C VAL A 191 9.17 7.30 -1.80
N ALA A 192 8.10 7.97 -2.16
CA ALA A 192 8.09 9.33 -2.66
C ALA A 192 8.25 10.39 -1.57
N LEU A 193 7.64 10.26 -0.40
CA LEU A 193 7.91 11.15 0.72
C LEU A 193 9.37 11.02 1.18
N VAL A 194 9.99 9.91 0.93
CA VAL A 194 11.36 9.62 1.31
C VAL A 194 12.34 9.86 0.15
N THR A 195 11.99 9.63 -1.13
CA THR A 195 12.75 10.16 -2.29
C THR A 195 12.61 11.66 -2.44
N LEU A 196 11.65 12.20 -1.77
CA LEU A 196 11.37 13.62 -1.69
C LEU A 196 12.24 14.31 -0.68
N LEU A 197 12.81 13.57 0.14
CA LEU A 197 13.85 13.93 1.07
C LEU A 197 15.25 13.73 0.41
N GLY A 198 15.38 13.36 -0.90
CA GLY A 198 16.57 13.18 -1.72
C GLY A 198 16.76 14.16 -2.86
#